data_d6410c8ba8db285e435edc218099b427
#
_entry.id   d6410c8ba8db285e435edc218099b427
#
_cell.length_a   1.000
_cell.length_b   1.000
_cell.length_c   1.000
_cell.angle_alpha   90.00
_cell.angle_beta   90.00
_cell.angle_gamma   90.00
#
_symmetry.space_group_name_H-M   'P 1'
#
loop_
_entity.id
_entity.type
_entity.pdbx_description
1 polymer ?
#
loop_
_entity_poly.entity_id
_entity_poly.type
_entity_poly.pdbx_seq_one_letter_code
_entity_poly.pdbx_strand_id
1 'polypeptide(L)'
;PVLKVEIPKPDGGIRQLGIPTVMDRMIQQAIVQVMSPICEPHFSDTSYGFRPNRSCEKAIMKLLEYLNDGYEWIVDIDLEKFFDTVPQDRLMSLVHNIIEDGDTESLIRKYLHSGVIINGQRYKTLVGTPQGGNLSPL
;
A
#
# COMPACT_ATOMS: atom_id res chain seq x y z
N PRO A 1 14.78 2.81 -7.76
CA PRO A 1 14.94 1.89 -6.60
C PRO A 1 14.74 2.64 -5.30
N VAL A 2 14.25 1.95 -4.27
CA VAL A 2 14.09 2.52 -2.94
C VAL A 2 15.29 2.19 -2.06
N LEU A 3 15.64 3.09 -1.15
CA LEU A 3 16.63 2.81 -0.12
C LEU A 3 15.98 1.99 0.99
N LYS A 4 16.49 0.80 1.25
CA LYS A 4 16.00 -0.05 2.33
C LYS A 4 16.55 0.45 3.67
N VAL A 5 15.67 0.71 4.62
CA VAL A 5 16.01 1.11 5.98
C VAL A 5 15.29 0.18 6.97
N GLU A 6 15.97 -0.23 8.02
CA GLU A 6 15.45 -1.05 9.08
C GLU A 6 15.08 -0.17 10.28
N ILE A 7 13.85 -0.31 10.76
CA ILE A 7 13.35 0.40 11.93
C ILE A 7 13.00 -0.62 13.02
N PRO A 8 13.55 -0.50 14.23
CA PRO A 8 13.19 -1.38 15.33
C PRO A 8 11.72 -1.16 15.74
N LYS A 9 10.99 -2.24 15.96
CA LYS A 9 9.64 -2.22 16.52
C LYS A 9 9.70 -2.22 18.05
N PRO A 10 8.65 -1.72 18.75
CA PRO A 10 8.58 -1.76 20.21
C PRO A 10 8.62 -3.18 20.80
N ASP A 11 8.19 -4.19 20.03
CA ASP A 11 8.18 -5.61 20.39
C ASP A 11 9.52 -6.32 20.16
N GLY A 12 10.57 -5.60 19.76
CA GLY A 12 11.91 -6.13 19.45
C GLY A 12 12.05 -6.68 18.02
N GLY A 13 11.00 -6.64 17.20
CA GLY A 13 11.07 -6.99 15.79
C GLY A 13 11.70 -5.87 14.94
N ILE A 14 11.95 -6.16 13.66
CA ILE A 14 12.46 -5.18 12.68
C ILE A 14 11.39 -4.95 11.61
N ARG A 15 11.10 -3.68 11.34
CA ARG A 15 10.29 -3.26 10.20
C ARG A 15 11.19 -2.74 9.09
N GLN A 16 11.00 -3.25 7.88
CA GLN A 16 11.73 -2.81 6.71
C GLN A 16 10.94 -1.73 5.97
N LEU A 17 11.57 -0.57 5.76
CA LEU A 17 11.01 0.53 4.99
C LEU A 17 11.80 0.73 3.71
N GLY A 18 11.09 0.98 2.59
CA GLY A 18 11.70 1.39 1.34
C GLY A 18 11.50 2.89 1.13
N ILE A 19 12.57 3.68 1.22
CA ILE A 19 12.51 5.13 1.03
C ILE A 19 12.76 5.46 -0.45
N PRO A 20 11.76 5.95 -1.21
CA PRO A 20 11.95 6.40 -2.58
C PRO A 20 12.72 7.73 -2.62
N THR A 21 13.29 8.05 -3.77
CA THR A 21 13.90 9.38 -3.99
C THR A 21 12.84 10.48 -3.94
N VAL A 22 13.26 11.73 -3.75
CA VAL A 22 12.35 12.89 -3.75
C VAL A 22 11.57 12.96 -5.06
N MET A 23 12.25 12.77 -6.20
CA MET A 23 11.60 12.76 -7.52
C MET A 23 10.58 11.63 -7.65
N ASP A 24 10.93 10.42 -7.22
CA ASP A 24 10.00 9.28 -7.24
C ASP A 24 8.77 9.55 -6.37
N ARG A 25 8.94 10.17 -5.19
CA ARG A 25 7.82 10.54 -4.32
C ARG A 25 6.89 11.57 -4.98
N MET A 26 7.44 12.56 -5.67
CA MET A 26 6.64 13.56 -6.40
C MET A 26 5.81 12.89 -7.50
N ILE A 27 6.41 12.01 -8.30
CA ILE A 27 5.72 11.32 -9.39
C ILE A 27 4.68 10.35 -8.81
N GLN A 28 5.02 9.58 -7.78
CA GLN A 28 4.07 8.69 -7.12
C GLN A 28 2.89 9.48 -6.53
N GLN A 29 3.13 10.65 -5.96
CA GLN A 29 2.07 11.51 -5.45
C GLN A 29 1.14 12.02 -6.56
N ALA A 30 1.69 12.39 -7.71
CA ALA A 30 0.88 12.79 -8.87
C ALA A 30 0.00 11.61 -9.35
N ILE A 31 0.55 10.40 -9.43
CA ILE A 31 -0.21 9.20 -9.77
C ILE A 31 -1.34 8.98 -8.75
N VAL A 32 -1.06 9.03 -7.45
CA VAL A 32 -2.05 8.86 -6.38
C VAL A 32 -3.18 9.88 -6.51
N GLN A 33 -2.88 11.16 -6.79
CA GLN A 33 -3.90 12.19 -6.94
C GLN A 33 -4.87 11.92 -8.08
N VAL A 34 -4.39 11.34 -9.18
CA VAL A 34 -5.22 10.98 -10.34
C VAL A 34 -5.95 9.66 -10.10
N MET A 35 -5.28 8.66 -9.54
CA MET A 35 -5.85 7.32 -9.36
C MET A 35 -6.84 7.24 -8.19
N SER A 36 -6.62 7.98 -7.09
CA SER A 36 -7.45 7.87 -5.90
C SER A 36 -8.96 8.05 -6.18
N PRO A 37 -9.41 9.08 -6.92
CA PRO A 37 -10.85 9.22 -7.22
C PRO A 37 -11.39 8.10 -8.12
N ILE A 38 -10.53 7.46 -8.94
CA ILE A 38 -10.92 6.35 -9.81
C ILE A 38 -11.04 5.05 -8.97
N CYS A 39 -10.12 4.83 -8.04
CA CYS A 39 -10.11 3.64 -7.18
C CYS A 39 -11.15 3.71 -6.05
N GLU A 40 -11.47 4.91 -5.56
CA GLU A 40 -12.33 5.12 -4.39
C GLU A 40 -13.70 4.38 -4.47
N PRO A 41 -14.42 4.34 -5.61
CA PRO A 41 -15.67 3.60 -5.73
C PRO A 41 -15.53 2.07 -5.62
N HIS A 42 -14.31 1.54 -5.78
CA HIS A 42 -14.05 0.09 -5.71
C HIS A 42 -13.73 -0.40 -4.30
N PHE A 43 -13.50 0.51 -3.35
CA PHE A 43 -13.20 0.14 -1.97
C PHE A 43 -14.47 -0.13 -1.17
N SER A 44 -14.39 -1.11 -0.26
CA SER A 44 -15.47 -1.38 0.70
C SER A 44 -15.79 -0.16 1.55
N ASP A 45 -17.06 0.05 1.88
CA ASP A 45 -17.51 1.11 2.80
C ASP A 45 -16.91 0.97 4.20
N THR A 46 -16.50 -0.22 4.59
CA THR A 46 -15.84 -0.51 5.88
C THR A 46 -14.33 -0.42 5.83
N SER A 47 -13.72 -0.07 4.69
CA SER A 47 -12.29 0.22 4.57
C SER A 47 -12.03 1.67 5.01
N TYR A 48 -11.18 1.86 6.03
CA TYR A 48 -10.90 3.19 6.62
C TYR A 48 -9.45 3.65 6.46
N GLY A 49 -8.55 2.76 6.03
CA GLY A 49 -7.13 3.07 5.89
C GLY A 49 -6.81 3.90 4.65
N PHE A 50 -6.07 5.01 4.82
CA PHE A 50 -5.48 5.84 3.76
C PHE A 50 -6.48 6.39 2.71
N ARG A 51 -7.75 6.49 3.04
CA ARG A 51 -8.80 6.98 2.14
C ARG A 51 -9.23 8.41 2.49
N PRO A 52 -9.65 9.23 1.50
CA PRO A 52 -10.21 10.56 1.75
C PRO A 52 -11.44 10.48 2.68
N ASN A 53 -11.53 11.42 3.61
CA ASN A 53 -12.65 11.53 4.56
C ASN A 53 -12.87 10.30 5.46
N ARG A 54 -11.90 9.37 5.55
CA ARG A 54 -11.88 8.23 6.47
C ARG A 54 -10.81 8.45 7.54
N SER A 55 -10.99 7.86 8.73
CA SER A 55 -10.02 7.95 9.82
C SER A 55 -10.15 6.77 10.78
N CYS A 56 -9.16 6.60 11.67
CA CYS A 56 -9.21 5.60 12.74
C CYS A 56 -10.42 5.83 13.67
N GLU A 57 -10.74 7.08 13.99
CA GLU A 57 -11.89 7.43 14.84
C GLU A 57 -13.21 6.97 14.20
N LYS A 58 -13.36 7.17 12.89
CA LYS A 58 -14.54 6.70 12.15
C LYS A 58 -14.63 5.18 12.12
N ALA A 59 -13.50 4.48 12.02
CA ALA A 59 -13.46 3.02 12.11
C ALA A 59 -13.91 2.54 13.50
N ILE A 60 -13.43 3.20 14.58
CA ILE A 60 -13.82 2.90 15.95
C ILE A 60 -15.32 3.18 16.16
N MET A 61 -15.82 4.30 15.66
CA MET A 61 -17.26 4.61 15.75
C MET A 61 -18.10 3.54 15.06
N LYS A 62 -17.67 3.05 13.89
CA LYS A 62 -18.39 1.97 13.19
C LYS A 62 -18.33 0.64 13.95
N LEU A 63 -17.19 0.33 14.59
CA LEU A 63 -17.09 -0.84 15.48
C LEU A 63 -18.05 -0.73 16.65
N LEU A 64 -18.16 0.45 17.28
CA LEU A 64 -19.09 0.68 18.39
C LEU A 64 -20.57 0.54 17.96
N GLU A 65 -20.92 0.96 16.74
CA GLU A 65 -22.27 0.71 16.19
C GLU A 65 -22.54 -0.80 16.14
N TYR A 66 -21.64 -1.62 15.62
CA TYR A 66 -21.82 -3.08 15.58
C TYR A 66 -21.95 -3.70 16.97
N LEU A 67 -21.15 -3.25 17.94
CA LEU A 67 -21.28 -3.72 19.32
C LEU A 67 -22.65 -3.35 19.93
N ASN A 68 -23.16 -2.15 19.66
CA ASN A 68 -24.49 -1.71 20.11
C ASN A 68 -25.62 -2.49 19.41
N ASP A 69 -25.41 -2.93 18.17
CA ASP A 69 -26.33 -3.79 17.42
C ASP A 69 -26.35 -5.26 17.92
N GLY A 70 -25.49 -5.58 18.92
CA GLY A 70 -25.49 -6.89 19.60
C GLY A 70 -24.44 -7.88 19.05
N TYR A 71 -23.52 -7.44 18.21
CA TYR A 71 -22.38 -8.29 17.79
C TYR A 71 -21.36 -8.36 18.94
N GLU A 72 -21.12 -9.54 19.48
CA GLU A 72 -20.24 -9.75 20.64
C GLU A 72 -18.88 -10.38 20.25
N TRP A 73 -18.80 -11.00 19.06
CA TRP A 73 -17.60 -11.70 18.61
C TRP A 73 -16.79 -10.83 17.66
N ILE A 74 -15.49 -10.71 17.94
CA ILE A 74 -14.53 -10.01 17.10
C ILE A 74 -13.53 -11.05 16.56
N VAL A 75 -13.32 -11.07 15.26
CA VAL A 75 -12.27 -11.84 14.59
C VAL A 75 -11.24 -10.86 14.06
N ASP A 76 -10.02 -10.95 14.58
CA ASP A 76 -8.88 -10.16 14.10
C ASP A 76 -8.08 -10.98 13.08
N ILE A 77 -7.88 -10.42 11.89
CA ILE A 77 -7.17 -11.06 10.78
C ILE A 77 -6.10 -10.10 10.27
N ASP A 78 -4.85 -10.55 10.25
CA ASP A 78 -3.72 -9.82 9.66
C ASP A 78 -2.95 -10.70 8.66
N LEU A 79 -2.40 -10.09 7.63
CA LEU A 79 -1.62 -10.78 6.60
C LEU A 79 -0.12 -10.61 6.89
N GLU A 80 0.54 -11.69 7.24
CA GLU A 80 1.97 -11.68 7.53
C GLU A 80 2.77 -11.23 6.30
N LYS A 81 3.58 -10.19 6.47
CA LYS A 81 4.48 -9.65 5.43
C LYS A 81 3.79 -9.38 4.08
N PHE A 82 2.55 -8.89 4.13
CA PHE A 82 1.74 -8.70 2.91
C PHE A 82 2.51 -7.96 1.82
N PHE A 83 3.11 -6.79 2.12
CA PHE A 83 3.85 -6.01 1.14
C PHE A 83 5.07 -6.74 0.55
N ASP A 84 5.69 -7.64 1.29
CA ASP A 84 6.84 -8.41 0.83
C ASP A 84 6.44 -9.60 -0.08
N THR A 85 5.18 -10.04 0.00
CA THR A 85 4.71 -11.27 -0.65
C THR A 85 3.73 -11.06 -1.79
N VAL A 86 3.28 -9.83 -2.05
CA VAL A 86 2.33 -9.51 -3.13
C VAL A 86 2.87 -9.97 -4.49
N PRO A 87 2.15 -10.82 -5.23
CA PRO A 87 2.50 -11.17 -6.60
C PRO A 87 2.27 -9.96 -7.52
N GLN A 88 3.35 -9.40 -8.07
CA GLN A 88 3.29 -8.16 -8.86
C GLN A 88 2.40 -8.28 -10.10
N ASP A 89 2.38 -9.45 -10.76
CA ASP A 89 1.53 -9.67 -11.94
C ASP A 89 0.04 -9.66 -11.58
N ARG A 90 -0.33 -10.25 -10.43
CA ARG A 90 -1.71 -10.21 -9.94
C ARG A 90 -2.13 -8.79 -9.57
N LEU A 91 -1.25 -8.04 -8.91
CA LEU A 91 -1.48 -6.63 -8.60
C LEU A 91 -1.71 -5.84 -9.89
N MET A 92 -0.85 -6.00 -10.89
CA MET A 92 -0.98 -5.31 -12.17
C MET A 92 -2.25 -5.69 -12.94
N SER A 93 -2.73 -6.93 -12.81
CA SER A 93 -4.02 -7.33 -13.38
C SER A 93 -5.20 -6.62 -12.71
N LEU A 94 -5.14 -6.40 -11.39
CA LEU A 94 -6.16 -5.63 -10.68
C LEU A 94 -6.12 -4.14 -11.06
N VAL A 95 -4.93 -3.58 -11.19
CA VAL A 95 -4.75 -2.18 -11.66
C VAL A 95 -5.31 -2.02 -13.06
N HIS A 96 -5.02 -2.94 -13.97
CA HIS A 96 -5.55 -2.93 -15.35
C HIS A 96 -7.08 -2.90 -15.40
N ASN A 97 -7.74 -3.70 -14.57
CA ASN A 97 -9.22 -3.75 -14.53
C ASN A 97 -9.86 -2.43 -14.07
N ILE A 98 -9.11 -1.53 -13.45
CA ILE A 98 -9.61 -0.25 -12.92
C ILE A 98 -9.18 0.92 -13.80
N ILE A 99 -7.92 0.92 -14.28
CA ILE A 99 -7.30 2.09 -14.92
C ILE A 99 -7.40 2.02 -16.44
N GLU A 100 -7.22 0.87 -17.06
CA GLU A 100 -7.22 0.64 -18.51
C GLU A 100 -6.35 1.63 -19.32
N ASP A 101 -5.24 2.10 -18.71
CA ASP A 101 -4.28 3.04 -19.34
C ASP A 101 -2.86 2.45 -19.32
N GLY A 102 -2.39 2.07 -20.50
CA GLY A 102 -1.12 1.36 -20.67
C GLY A 102 0.10 2.16 -20.25
N ASP A 103 0.09 3.48 -20.36
CA ASP A 103 1.21 4.33 -19.96
C ASP A 103 1.34 4.39 -18.43
N THR A 104 0.22 4.59 -17.73
CA THR A 104 0.16 4.56 -16.27
C THR A 104 0.54 3.18 -15.72
N GLU A 105 0.01 2.11 -16.32
CA GLU A 105 0.37 0.73 -15.94
C GLU A 105 1.86 0.45 -16.14
N SER A 106 2.42 0.88 -17.29
CA SER A 106 3.86 0.75 -17.55
C SER A 106 4.70 1.49 -16.51
N LEU A 107 4.27 2.67 -16.09
CA LEU A 107 4.96 3.46 -15.08
C LEU A 107 4.90 2.78 -13.70
N ILE A 108 3.73 2.29 -13.28
CA ILE A 108 3.56 1.53 -12.03
C ILE A 108 4.46 0.28 -12.05
N ARG A 109 4.45 -0.48 -13.14
CA ARG A 109 5.31 -1.66 -13.31
C ARG A 109 6.79 -1.33 -13.20
N LYS A 110 7.24 -0.19 -13.73
CA LYS A 110 8.62 0.29 -13.57
C LYS A 110 8.97 0.56 -12.11
N TYR A 111 8.04 1.12 -11.32
CA TYR A 111 8.25 1.30 -9.88
C TYR A 111 8.35 -0.04 -9.15
N LEU A 112 7.48 -1.00 -9.42
CA LEU A 112 7.54 -2.34 -8.83
C LEU A 112 8.86 -3.05 -9.15
N HIS A 113 9.36 -2.94 -10.38
CA HIS A 113 10.61 -3.55 -10.83
C HIS A 113 11.88 -2.73 -10.53
N SER A 114 11.73 -1.54 -9.94
CA SER A 114 12.88 -0.64 -9.71
C SER A 114 13.93 -1.21 -8.76
N GLY A 115 13.54 -2.15 -7.90
CA GLY A 115 14.42 -2.81 -6.95
C GLY A 115 14.68 -2.00 -5.69
N VAL A 116 15.54 -2.54 -4.83
CA VAL A 116 15.94 -1.95 -3.56
C VAL A 116 17.46 -1.73 -3.52
N ILE A 117 17.89 -0.73 -2.78
CA ILE A 117 19.30 -0.46 -2.48
C ILE A 117 19.55 -0.87 -1.03
N ILE A 118 20.52 -1.76 -0.82
CA ILE A 118 20.97 -2.23 0.49
C ILE A 118 22.50 -2.06 0.52
N ASN A 119 23.01 -1.31 1.49
CA ASN A 119 24.45 -1.04 1.64
C ASN A 119 25.13 -0.54 0.33
N GLY A 120 24.42 0.32 -0.41
CA GLY A 120 24.91 0.89 -1.66
C GLY A 120 24.78 -0.04 -2.89
N GLN A 121 24.35 -1.27 -2.73
CA GLN A 121 24.16 -2.23 -3.83
C GLN A 121 22.67 -2.34 -4.21
N ARG A 122 22.40 -2.44 -5.52
CA ARG A 122 21.04 -2.57 -6.04
C ARG A 122 20.66 -4.04 -6.22
N TYR A 123 19.51 -4.41 -5.67
CA TYR A 123 18.90 -5.73 -5.81
C TYR A 123 17.56 -5.60 -6.55
N LYS A 124 17.30 -6.57 -7.45
CA LYS A 124 16.00 -6.65 -8.14
C LYS A 124 14.92 -7.18 -7.20
N THR A 125 13.70 -6.64 -7.32
CA THR A 125 12.52 -7.17 -6.67
C THR A 125 11.60 -7.80 -7.72
N LEU A 126 11.31 -9.09 -7.55
CA LEU A 126 10.42 -9.87 -8.43
C LEU A 126 9.04 -10.10 -7.79
N VAL A 127 8.96 -9.93 -6.48
CA VAL A 127 7.76 -10.13 -5.66
C VAL A 127 7.71 -8.99 -4.64
N GLY A 128 6.52 -8.66 -4.20
CA GLY A 128 6.30 -7.62 -3.21
C GLY A 128 6.28 -6.21 -3.76
N THR A 129 5.90 -5.29 -2.90
CA THR A 129 5.88 -3.84 -3.16
C THR A 129 6.68 -3.11 -2.08
N PRO A 130 7.35 -2.00 -2.40
CA PRO A 130 8.08 -1.23 -1.40
C PRO A 130 7.12 -0.67 -0.34
N GLN A 131 7.34 -0.99 0.93
CA GLN A 131 6.61 -0.37 2.02
C GLN A 131 7.19 1.02 2.31
N GLY A 132 6.39 2.08 2.18
CA GLY A 132 6.78 3.47 2.48
C GLY A 132 6.77 4.42 1.27
N GLY A 133 6.42 3.94 0.07
CA GLY A 133 6.14 4.82 -1.07
C GLY A 133 4.74 5.44 -0.99
N ASN A 134 4.55 6.61 -1.62
CA ASN A 134 3.25 7.30 -1.65
C ASN A 134 2.17 6.48 -2.37
N LEU A 135 2.56 5.63 -3.31
CA LEU A 135 1.64 4.77 -4.08
C LEU A 135 1.22 3.50 -3.32
N SER A 136 1.95 3.10 -2.28
CA SER A 136 1.72 1.83 -1.58
C SER A 136 0.35 1.69 -0.90
N PRO A 137 -0.31 2.77 -0.41
CA PRO A 137 -1.64 2.66 0.21
C PRO A 137 -2.80 2.46 -0.78
N LEU A 138 -2.58 2.78 -2.05
CA LEU A 138 -3.59 2.69 -3.10
C LEU A 138 -3.63 1.30 -3.71
#